data_256c50f61041552263b2a1a7bdfeea9e
#
_entry.id   256c50f61041552263b2a1a7bdfeea9e
#
_cell.length_a   1.000
_cell.length_b   1.000
_cell.length_c   1.000
_cell.angle_alpha   90.00
_cell.angle_beta   90.00
_cell.angle_gamma   90.00
#
_symmetry.space_group_name_H-M   'P 1'
#
loop_
_entity.id
_entity.type
_entity.pdbx_description
1 polymer ?
#
loop_
_entity_poly.entity_id
_entity_poly.type
_entity_poly.pdbx_seq_one_letter_code
_entity_poly.pdbx_strand_id
1 'polypeptide(L)'
;MRPKVTIVIPFYNCAYVDQALQSALEQTYGPLEIIVVDDGSTTHVNMLQPYLPYIHYLGKSNGGTASALNHGIRHASGEYIAWLSSDDTYHRDKINNQVSFMIEQGAYISHTNFNFINQHSQVTAYQAAAVFPSLTEFYRFFQQGNPINGCTVMFKKELFAHIGLFDELLPYTHDLDMWYRVMLAGYPFPFLNESLVNYRWHDEMGTKKYWPAVEQEYNITQARYQDRFSQMLGGLSS
;
A
#
# COMPACT_ATOMS: atom_id res chain seq x y z
N MET A 1 -2.98 17.73 18.80
CA MET A 1 -2.82 16.28 19.09
C MET A 1 -2.23 15.61 17.85
N ARG A 2 -1.41 14.56 18.02
CA ARG A 2 -0.98 13.75 16.85
C ARG A 2 -2.18 12.97 16.30
N PRO A 3 -2.40 12.93 14.98
CA PRO A 3 -3.47 12.15 14.38
C PRO A 3 -3.28 10.64 14.63
N LYS A 4 -4.36 9.90 14.81
CA LYS A 4 -4.29 8.44 14.93
C LYS A 4 -4.05 7.81 13.57
N VAL A 5 -3.16 6.82 13.49
CA VAL A 5 -2.89 6.03 12.29
C VAL A 5 -3.36 4.61 12.49
N THR A 6 -4.04 4.06 11.48
CA THR A 6 -4.35 2.63 11.42
C THR A 6 -3.43 1.97 10.38
N ILE A 7 -2.67 0.96 10.78
CA ILE A 7 -1.97 0.05 9.86
C ILE A 7 -2.92 -1.10 9.56
N VAL A 8 -3.27 -1.28 8.28
CA VAL A 8 -4.07 -2.42 7.80
C VAL A 8 -3.14 -3.44 7.18
N ILE A 9 -3.21 -4.67 7.69
CA ILE A 9 -2.38 -5.81 7.24
C ILE A 9 -3.31 -6.88 6.67
N PRO A 10 -3.46 -6.98 5.33
CA PRO A 10 -4.12 -8.12 4.70
C PRO A 10 -3.26 -9.37 4.88
N PHE A 11 -3.86 -10.44 5.38
CA PHE A 11 -3.18 -11.70 5.66
C PHE A 11 -3.88 -12.86 4.95
N TYR A 12 -3.14 -13.61 4.15
CA TYR A 12 -3.59 -14.87 3.56
C TYR A 12 -2.43 -15.84 3.42
N ASN A 13 -2.40 -16.87 4.28
CA ASN A 13 -1.43 -17.99 4.22
C ASN A 13 0.06 -17.55 4.15
N CYS A 14 0.43 -16.41 4.74
CA CYS A 14 1.76 -15.84 4.64
C CYS A 14 2.66 -16.29 5.79
N ALA A 15 3.82 -16.86 5.47
CA ALA A 15 4.80 -17.33 6.45
C ALA A 15 5.66 -16.20 7.08
N TYR A 16 5.48 -14.95 6.67
CA TYR A 16 6.25 -13.80 7.16
C TYR A 16 5.43 -12.83 8.02
N VAL A 17 4.16 -13.19 8.32
CA VAL A 17 3.22 -12.29 9.02
C VAL A 17 3.72 -11.85 10.39
N ASP A 18 4.48 -12.67 11.10
CA ASP A 18 5.11 -12.32 12.37
C ASP A 18 6.11 -11.16 12.24
N GLN A 19 6.90 -11.14 11.15
CA GLN A 19 7.85 -10.06 10.86
C GLN A 19 7.13 -8.76 10.51
N ALA A 20 6.06 -8.84 9.73
CA ALA A 20 5.22 -7.68 9.43
C ALA A 20 4.62 -7.10 10.72
N LEU A 21 4.04 -7.94 11.58
CA LEU A 21 3.45 -7.54 12.85
C LEU A 21 4.48 -6.95 13.81
N GLN A 22 5.65 -7.58 13.95
CA GLN A 22 6.73 -7.05 14.77
C GLN A 22 7.12 -5.64 14.30
N SER A 23 7.30 -5.44 12.99
CA SER A 23 7.66 -4.14 12.42
C SER A 23 6.58 -3.07 12.61
N ALA A 24 5.31 -3.46 12.62
CA ALA A 24 4.19 -2.57 12.89
C ALA A 24 4.11 -2.16 14.38
N LEU A 25 4.40 -3.08 15.29
CA LEU A 25 4.43 -2.82 16.75
C LEU A 25 5.64 -1.99 17.19
N GLU A 26 6.76 -2.09 16.46
CA GLU A 26 8.00 -1.35 16.75
C GLU A 26 8.01 0.09 16.21
N GLN A 27 6.91 0.57 15.66
CA GLN A 27 6.83 1.94 15.17
C GLN A 27 7.03 2.96 16.29
N THR A 28 7.84 3.99 16.05
CA THR A 28 8.11 5.08 16.99
C THR A 28 6.99 6.10 17.10
N TYR A 29 5.89 5.89 16.39
CA TYR A 29 4.73 6.76 16.32
C TYR A 29 3.59 6.29 17.20
N GLY A 30 2.88 7.23 17.81
CA GLY A 30 1.59 7.01 18.49
C GLY A 30 0.73 8.28 18.43
N PRO A 31 -0.62 8.14 18.45
CA PRO A 31 -1.41 6.91 18.64
C PRO A 31 -1.49 6.04 17.38
N LEU A 32 -1.40 4.71 17.58
CA LEU A 32 -1.39 3.71 16.51
C LEU A 32 -2.45 2.64 16.76
N GLU A 33 -3.07 2.16 15.70
CA GLU A 33 -3.98 1.01 15.64
C GLU A 33 -3.45 0.04 14.59
N ILE A 34 -3.46 -1.26 14.88
CA ILE A 34 -3.06 -2.30 13.94
C ILE A 34 -4.26 -3.21 13.72
N ILE A 35 -4.70 -3.33 12.49
CA ILE A 35 -5.79 -4.22 12.07
C ILE A 35 -5.22 -5.29 11.15
N VAL A 36 -5.30 -6.55 11.56
CA VAL A 36 -5.00 -7.71 10.71
C VAL A 36 -6.30 -8.23 10.14
N VAL A 37 -6.39 -8.29 8.83
CA VAL A 37 -7.54 -8.89 8.14
C VAL A 37 -7.12 -10.24 7.58
N ASP A 38 -7.55 -11.30 8.27
CA ASP A 38 -7.37 -12.67 7.81
C ASP A 38 -8.40 -13.00 6.72
N ASP A 39 -7.92 -13.08 5.50
CA ASP A 39 -8.73 -13.32 4.31
C ASP A 39 -8.98 -14.81 4.05
N GLY A 40 -9.32 -15.55 5.12
CA GLY A 40 -9.66 -16.97 5.07
C GLY A 40 -8.45 -17.88 5.03
N SER A 41 -7.40 -17.57 5.79
CA SER A 41 -6.18 -18.38 5.86
C SER A 41 -6.43 -19.76 6.46
N THR A 42 -5.73 -20.75 5.93
CA THR A 42 -5.71 -22.14 6.41
C THR A 42 -4.34 -22.56 6.98
N THR A 43 -3.32 -21.76 6.74
CA THR A 43 -1.94 -21.96 7.24
C THR A 43 -1.41 -20.70 7.89
N HIS A 44 -0.43 -20.86 8.76
CA HIS A 44 0.28 -19.77 9.47
C HIS A 44 -0.58 -18.91 10.41
N VAL A 45 -1.87 -19.21 10.59
CA VAL A 45 -2.76 -18.47 11.52
C VAL A 45 -2.25 -18.52 12.96
N ASN A 46 -1.60 -19.61 13.35
CA ASN A 46 -0.99 -19.76 14.69
C ASN A 46 0.11 -18.72 14.97
N MET A 47 0.75 -18.15 13.94
CA MET A 47 1.76 -17.11 14.07
C MET A 47 1.18 -15.79 14.61
N LEU A 48 -0.13 -15.59 14.50
CA LEU A 48 -0.82 -14.41 15.03
C LEU A 48 -1.03 -14.47 16.56
N GLN A 49 -0.99 -15.66 17.15
CA GLN A 49 -1.33 -15.87 18.58
C GLN A 49 -0.59 -14.94 19.56
N PRO A 50 0.74 -14.73 19.45
CA PRO A 50 1.47 -13.84 20.35
C PRO A 50 1.06 -12.36 20.22
N TYR A 51 0.47 -11.99 19.09
CA TYR A 51 0.15 -10.60 18.73
C TYR A 51 -1.30 -10.21 19.03
N LEU A 52 -2.20 -11.19 19.26
CA LEU A 52 -3.64 -10.93 19.49
C LEU A 52 -3.93 -9.88 20.56
N PRO A 53 -3.16 -9.74 21.67
CA PRO A 53 -3.41 -8.68 22.64
C PRO A 53 -3.14 -7.26 22.14
N TYR A 54 -2.43 -7.10 21.02
CA TYR A 54 -1.93 -5.81 20.51
C TYR A 54 -2.56 -5.39 19.20
N ILE A 55 -3.40 -6.25 18.58
CA ILE A 55 -3.98 -6.04 17.26
C ILE A 55 -5.50 -6.21 17.30
N HIS A 56 -6.17 -5.62 16.33
CA HIS A 56 -7.56 -5.95 16.00
C HIS A 56 -7.55 -7.03 14.92
N TYR A 57 -7.91 -8.26 15.28
CA TYR A 57 -8.03 -9.36 14.34
C TYR A 57 -9.44 -9.39 13.73
N LEU A 58 -9.52 -9.39 12.42
CA LEU A 58 -10.75 -9.48 11.64
C LEU A 58 -10.65 -10.66 10.67
N GLY A 59 -11.46 -11.70 10.86
CA GLY A 59 -11.54 -12.86 9.96
C GLY A 59 -12.67 -12.69 8.94
N LYS A 60 -12.42 -13.10 7.68
CA LYS A 60 -13.43 -13.15 6.62
C LYS A 60 -13.18 -14.29 5.64
N SER A 61 -14.18 -14.62 4.81
CA SER A 61 -13.97 -15.51 3.67
C SER A 61 -13.01 -14.87 2.67
N ASN A 62 -12.19 -15.70 2.00
CA ASN A 62 -11.25 -15.21 0.99
C ASN A 62 -11.96 -14.38 -0.10
N GLY A 63 -11.45 -13.20 -0.35
CA GLY A 63 -11.94 -12.24 -1.33
C GLY A 63 -10.81 -11.44 -1.98
N GLY A 64 -9.55 -11.77 -1.68
CA GLY A 64 -8.36 -11.12 -2.20
C GLY A 64 -7.95 -9.86 -1.44
N THR A 65 -6.78 -9.33 -1.82
CA THR A 65 -6.11 -8.21 -1.13
C THR A 65 -6.99 -6.96 -1.06
N ALA A 66 -7.64 -6.58 -2.16
CA ALA A 66 -8.54 -5.42 -2.20
C ALA A 66 -9.69 -5.54 -1.18
N SER A 67 -10.32 -6.72 -1.12
CA SER A 67 -11.41 -7.01 -0.19
C SER A 67 -10.94 -6.97 1.26
N ALA A 68 -9.77 -7.52 1.55
CA ALA A 68 -9.17 -7.48 2.89
C ALA A 68 -8.82 -6.04 3.31
N LEU A 69 -8.18 -5.26 2.42
CA LEU A 69 -7.90 -3.84 2.66
C LEU A 69 -9.17 -3.05 2.93
N ASN A 70 -10.19 -3.20 2.09
CA ASN A 70 -11.47 -2.52 2.26
C ASN A 70 -12.14 -2.88 3.58
N HIS A 71 -12.08 -4.16 3.98
CA HIS A 71 -12.61 -4.60 5.25
C HIS A 71 -11.89 -3.92 6.43
N GLY A 72 -10.57 -3.88 6.42
CA GLY A 72 -9.77 -3.18 7.42
C GLY A 72 -10.02 -1.66 7.44
N ILE A 73 -10.10 -1.00 6.29
CA ILE A 73 -10.36 0.45 6.17
C ILE A 73 -11.73 0.82 6.75
N ARG A 74 -12.76 0.00 6.54
CA ARG A 74 -14.10 0.23 7.10
C ARG A 74 -14.10 0.18 8.64
N HIS A 75 -13.25 -0.67 9.24
CA HIS A 75 -13.13 -0.82 10.69
C HIS A 75 -12.09 0.10 11.33
N ALA A 76 -11.24 0.72 10.54
CA ALA A 76 -10.18 1.61 11.01
C ALA A 76 -10.76 2.83 11.72
N SER A 77 -10.18 3.19 12.88
CA SER A 77 -10.52 4.40 13.63
C SER A 77 -9.50 5.53 13.44
N GLY A 78 -8.38 5.26 12.73
CA GLY A 78 -7.35 6.23 12.44
C GLY A 78 -7.77 7.29 11.42
N GLU A 79 -7.22 8.48 11.55
CA GLU A 79 -7.33 9.56 10.57
C GLU A 79 -6.50 9.27 9.33
N TYR A 80 -5.41 8.53 9.51
CA TYR A 80 -4.55 8.03 8.43
C TYR A 80 -4.60 6.51 8.37
N ILE A 81 -4.49 5.99 7.15
CA ILE A 81 -4.44 4.55 6.85
C ILE A 81 -3.12 4.25 6.17
N ALA A 82 -2.36 3.32 6.73
CA ALA A 82 -1.16 2.75 6.13
C ALA A 82 -1.43 1.30 5.75
N TRP A 83 -0.99 0.89 4.56
CA TRP A 83 -1.08 -0.49 4.10
C TRP A 83 0.27 -1.19 4.28
N LEU A 84 0.29 -2.29 5.03
CA LEU A 84 1.44 -3.18 5.15
C LEU A 84 1.04 -4.58 4.70
N SER A 85 1.66 -5.10 3.64
CA SER A 85 1.47 -6.50 3.23
C SER A 85 2.10 -7.44 4.26
N SER A 86 1.52 -8.63 4.43
CA SER A 86 1.94 -9.58 5.46
C SER A 86 3.32 -10.20 5.22
N ASP A 87 3.93 -10.00 4.05
CA ASP A 87 5.28 -10.44 3.67
C ASP A 87 6.35 -9.35 3.72
N ASP A 88 5.95 -8.08 3.91
CA ASP A 88 6.83 -6.92 3.97
C ASP A 88 7.12 -6.48 5.42
N THR A 89 8.06 -5.55 5.59
CA THR A 89 8.29 -4.92 6.89
C THR A 89 8.46 -3.41 6.77
N TYR A 90 8.05 -2.68 7.81
CA TYR A 90 8.27 -1.26 7.93
C TYR A 90 9.60 -0.94 8.63
N HIS A 91 10.25 0.14 8.23
CA HIS A 91 11.26 0.78 9.06
C HIS A 91 10.58 1.38 10.29
N ARG A 92 11.26 1.36 11.45
CA ARG A 92 10.69 1.80 12.74
C ARG A 92 10.12 3.22 12.74
N ASP A 93 10.62 4.11 11.89
CA ASP A 93 10.19 5.51 11.81
C ASP A 93 9.24 5.80 10.63
N LYS A 94 8.76 4.74 9.94
CA LYS A 94 7.93 4.91 8.74
C LYS A 94 6.69 5.74 8.99
N ILE A 95 5.93 5.42 10.01
CA ILE A 95 4.69 6.13 10.31
C ILE A 95 4.98 7.57 10.75
N ASN A 96 5.99 7.76 11.61
CA ASN A 96 6.36 9.10 12.10
C ASN A 96 6.78 10.04 10.96
N ASN A 97 7.67 9.58 10.08
CA ASN A 97 8.22 10.41 9.01
C ASN A 97 7.16 10.71 7.96
N GLN A 98 6.38 9.70 7.57
CA GLN A 98 5.38 9.87 6.53
C GLN A 98 4.17 10.71 6.99
N VAL A 99 3.70 10.57 8.23
CA VAL A 99 2.65 11.46 8.79
C VAL A 99 3.13 12.91 8.84
N SER A 100 4.35 13.14 9.32
CA SER A 100 4.94 14.49 9.39
C SER A 100 5.03 15.11 8.00
N PHE A 101 5.52 14.36 7.02
CA PHE A 101 5.58 14.76 5.62
C PHE A 101 4.20 15.09 5.04
N MET A 102 3.19 14.22 5.27
CA MET A 102 1.83 14.46 4.76
C MET A 102 1.20 15.71 5.35
N ILE A 103 1.42 15.97 6.64
CA ILE A 103 0.92 17.18 7.30
C ILE A 103 1.60 18.41 6.70
N GLU A 104 2.93 18.39 6.54
CA GLU A 104 3.70 19.50 5.97
C GLU A 104 3.27 19.82 4.53
N GLN A 105 3.02 18.79 3.72
CA GLN A 105 2.59 18.93 2.34
C GLN A 105 1.08 19.19 2.18
N GLY A 106 0.29 19.11 3.24
CA GLY A 106 -1.18 19.13 3.15
C GLY A 106 -1.74 17.99 2.32
N ALA A 107 -1.04 16.84 2.26
CA ALA A 107 -1.32 15.76 1.33
C ALA A 107 -2.39 14.79 1.86
N TYR A 108 -3.27 14.33 0.95
CA TYR A 108 -4.27 13.29 1.22
C TYR A 108 -3.73 11.87 1.01
N ILE A 109 -2.65 11.76 0.28
CA ILE A 109 -1.96 10.52 -0.03
C ILE A 109 -0.47 10.82 -0.22
N SER A 110 0.40 9.89 0.11
CA SER A 110 1.82 9.95 -0.21
C SER A 110 2.41 8.55 -0.35
N HIS A 111 3.56 8.44 -0.99
CA HIS A 111 4.33 7.21 -1.01
C HIS A 111 5.80 7.47 -0.64
N THR A 112 6.51 6.39 -0.29
CA THR A 112 7.91 6.46 0.15
C THR A 112 8.81 5.64 -0.76
N ASN A 113 10.12 5.81 -0.61
CA ASN A 113 11.09 4.88 -1.15
C ASN A 113 11.07 3.57 -0.32
N PHE A 114 11.66 2.51 -0.87
CA PHE A 114 11.73 1.19 -0.25
C PHE A 114 13.03 0.47 -0.62
N ASN A 115 13.35 -0.59 0.13
CA ASN A 115 14.42 -1.51 -0.20
C ASN A 115 13.82 -2.84 -0.64
N PHE A 116 14.48 -3.56 -1.53
CA PHE A 116 14.20 -4.98 -1.74
C PHE A 116 14.89 -5.84 -0.69
N ILE A 117 14.17 -6.82 -0.16
CA ILE A 117 14.72 -7.90 0.67
C ILE A 117 14.41 -9.26 0.05
N ASN A 118 15.25 -10.26 0.32
CA ASN A 118 15.00 -11.63 -0.10
C ASN A 118 14.17 -12.41 0.94
N GLN A 119 13.92 -13.69 0.69
CA GLN A 119 13.19 -14.59 1.59
C GLN A 119 13.85 -14.74 2.98
N HIS A 120 15.12 -14.39 3.14
CA HIS A 120 15.87 -14.42 4.41
C HIS A 120 15.97 -13.05 5.06
N SER A 121 15.18 -12.07 4.63
CA SER A 121 15.17 -10.68 5.13
C SER A 121 16.49 -9.92 4.90
N GLN A 122 17.32 -10.37 3.98
CA GLN A 122 18.56 -9.68 3.62
C GLN A 122 18.27 -8.67 2.52
N VAL A 123 18.77 -7.44 2.67
CA VAL A 123 18.59 -6.38 1.68
C VAL A 123 19.37 -6.74 0.40
N THR A 124 18.68 -6.73 -0.73
CA THR A 124 19.24 -7.02 -2.06
C THR A 124 19.37 -5.78 -2.93
N ALA A 125 18.56 -4.75 -2.68
CA ALA A 125 18.70 -3.44 -3.30
C ALA A 125 18.19 -2.35 -2.35
N TYR A 126 18.90 -1.24 -2.29
CA TYR A 126 18.52 -0.05 -1.53
C TYR A 126 17.87 0.98 -2.46
N GLN A 127 16.94 1.78 -1.89
CA GLN A 127 16.31 2.92 -2.59
C GLN A 127 15.74 2.51 -3.97
N ALA A 128 14.94 1.45 -3.99
CA ALA A 128 14.51 0.79 -5.21
C ALA A 128 13.34 1.50 -5.93
N ALA A 129 12.73 2.51 -5.33
CA ALA A 129 11.67 3.29 -5.99
C ALA A 129 12.24 4.13 -7.14
N ALA A 130 11.50 4.22 -8.23
CA ALA A 130 11.81 5.15 -9.30
C ALA A 130 11.67 6.60 -8.80
N VAL A 131 12.68 7.42 -9.06
CA VAL A 131 12.70 8.85 -8.73
C VAL A 131 12.50 9.65 -10.00
N PHE A 132 11.54 10.56 -9.98
CA PHE A 132 11.18 11.37 -11.14
C PHE A 132 11.57 12.84 -10.92
N PRO A 133 12.05 13.54 -11.95
CA PRO A 133 12.48 14.95 -11.83
C PRO A 133 11.31 15.92 -11.60
N SER A 134 10.08 15.50 -11.93
CA SER A 134 8.87 16.29 -11.73
C SER A 134 7.64 15.42 -11.54
N LEU A 135 6.56 16.00 -10.98
CA LEU A 135 5.27 15.34 -10.86
C LEU A 135 4.69 14.95 -12.24
N THR A 136 4.95 15.76 -13.26
CA THR A 136 4.51 15.47 -14.64
C THR A 136 5.20 14.21 -15.19
N GLU A 137 6.52 14.07 -14.97
CA GLU A 137 7.25 12.85 -15.39
C GLU A 137 6.81 11.62 -14.60
N PHE A 138 6.55 11.76 -13.30
CA PHE A 138 5.97 10.70 -12.49
C PHE A 138 4.61 10.25 -13.05
N TYR A 139 3.71 11.18 -13.37
CA TYR A 139 2.42 10.83 -13.96
C TYR A 139 2.56 10.21 -15.35
N ARG A 140 3.44 10.72 -16.20
CA ARG A 140 3.69 10.12 -17.52
C ARG A 140 4.13 8.66 -17.45
N PHE A 141 4.87 8.29 -16.41
CA PHE A 141 5.33 6.92 -16.25
C PHE A 141 4.19 5.91 -16.08
N PHE A 142 3.02 6.32 -15.55
CA PHE A 142 1.84 5.44 -15.45
C PHE A 142 1.32 4.94 -16.81
N GLN A 143 1.70 5.58 -17.90
CA GLN A 143 1.41 5.06 -19.25
C GLN A 143 2.29 3.85 -19.63
N GLN A 144 3.34 3.57 -18.86
CA GLN A 144 4.33 2.51 -19.13
C GLN A 144 4.39 1.46 -18.00
N GLY A 145 3.95 1.79 -16.80
CA GLY A 145 4.04 0.90 -15.64
C GLY A 145 3.40 1.47 -14.39
N ASN A 146 3.40 0.69 -13.33
CA ASN A 146 3.03 1.14 -11.98
C ASN A 146 4.32 1.42 -11.17
N PRO A 147 4.67 2.69 -10.91
CA PRO A 147 5.89 3.03 -10.18
C PRO A 147 5.74 2.93 -8.66
N ILE A 148 4.54 2.67 -8.15
CA ILE A 148 4.23 2.71 -6.72
C ILE A 148 4.08 1.27 -6.19
N ASN A 149 4.83 0.96 -5.15
CA ASN A 149 4.55 -0.20 -4.31
C ASN A 149 3.50 0.15 -3.26
N GLY A 150 2.42 -0.63 -3.18
CA GLY A 150 1.28 -0.37 -2.29
C GLY A 150 1.66 -0.20 -0.81
N CYS A 151 2.62 -0.98 -0.31
CA CYS A 151 3.06 -0.90 1.09
C CYS A 151 3.78 0.41 1.45
N THR A 152 4.24 1.16 0.45
CA THR A 152 4.84 2.48 0.67
C THR A 152 3.80 3.57 0.92
N VAL A 153 2.53 3.31 0.58
CA VAL A 153 1.48 4.32 0.56
C VAL A 153 0.84 4.52 1.93
N MET A 154 0.53 5.77 2.22
CA MET A 154 -0.32 6.20 3.33
C MET A 154 -1.41 7.13 2.78
N PHE A 155 -2.62 6.95 3.28
CA PHE A 155 -3.81 7.72 2.91
C PHE A 155 -4.32 8.52 4.11
N LYS A 156 -4.84 9.71 3.88
CA LYS A 156 -5.80 10.32 4.78
C LYS A 156 -7.14 9.59 4.61
N LYS A 157 -7.74 9.09 5.68
CA LYS A 157 -8.93 8.23 5.60
C LYS A 157 -10.10 8.89 4.87
N GLU A 158 -10.25 10.20 5.01
CA GLU A 158 -11.31 10.97 4.32
C GLU A 158 -11.21 10.90 2.79
N LEU A 159 -10.03 10.62 2.21
CA LEU A 159 -9.84 10.46 0.77
C LEU A 159 -10.77 9.39 0.19
N PHE A 160 -11.00 8.31 0.92
CA PHE A 160 -11.89 7.22 0.48
C PHE A 160 -13.36 7.64 0.34
N ALA A 161 -13.80 8.70 1.03
CA ALA A 161 -15.13 9.27 0.83
C ALA A 161 -15.26 9.98 -0.52
N HIS A 162 -14.16 10.47 -1.08
CA HIS A 162 -14.14 11.21 -2.34
C HIS A 162 -13.94 10.30 -3.55
N ILE A 163 -13.04 9.31 -3.43
CA ILE A 163 -12.63 8.46 -4.56
C ILE A 163 -13.14 7.02 -4.47
N GLY A 164 -13.78 6.63 -3.37
CA GLY A 164 -14.19 5.26 -3.11
C GLY A 164 -13.05 4.36 -2.60
N LEU A 165 -13.40 3.13 -2.24
CA LEU A 165 -12.47 2.10 -1.78
C LEU A 165 -11.79 1.40 -2.98
N PHE A 166 -10.92 0.41 -2.70
CA PHE A 166 -10.31 -0.43 -3.73
C PHE A 166 -11.38 -1.21 -4.52
N ASP A 167 -11.17 -1.37 -5.83
CA ASP A 167 -12.06 -2.20 -6.67
C ASP A 167 -11.77 -3.69 -6.40
N GLU A 168 -12.72 -4.37 -5.75
CA GLU A 168 -12.59 -5.79 -5.37
C GLU A 168 -12.69 -6.75 -6.59
N LEU A 169 -13.07 -6.24 -7.76
CA LEU A 169 -13.08 -6.99 -9.02
C LEU A 169 -11.70 -7.01 -9.70
N LEU A 170 -10.72 -6.30 -9.17
CA LEU A 170 -9.34 -6.24 -9.67
C LEU A 170 -8.39 -6.94 -8.67
N PRO A 171 -8.24 -8.27 -8.74
CA PRO A 171 -7.42 -9.01 -7.78
C PRO A 171 -5.93 -8.65 -7.80
N TYR A 172 -5.41 -8.11 -8.91
CA TYR A 172 -3.99 -7.85 -9.09
C TYR A 172 -3.62 -6.38 -9.28
N THR A 173 -4.54 -5.54 -9.78
CA THR A 173 -4.28 -4.14 -10.15
C THR A 173 -5.20 -3.14 -9.42
N HIS A 174 -5.80 -3.57 -8.32
CA HIS A 174 -6.62 -2.72 -7.45
C HIS A 174 -5.87 -1.47 -6.96
N ASP A 175 -4.55 -1.58 -6.79
CA ASP A 175 -3.67 -0.47 -6.45
C ASP A 175 -3.53 0.52 -7.62
N LEU A 176 -3.22 0.03 -8.82
CA LEU A 176 -3.10 0.84 -10.03
C LEU A 176 -4.40 1.60 -10.34
N ASP A 177 -5.56 0.92 -10.23
CA ASP A 177 -6.88 1.55 -10.34
C ASP A 177 -7.05 2.70 -9.33
N MET A 178 -6.68 2.46 -8.08
CA MET A 178 -6.74 3.47 -7.02
C MET A 178 -5.85 4.67 -7.37
N TRP A 179 -4.62 4.45 -7.85
CA TRP A 179 -3.71 5.54 -8.23
C TRP A 179 -4.30 6.40 -9.35
N TYR A 180 -4.86 5.80 -10.39
CA TYR A 180 -5.53 6.54 -11.45
C TYR A 180 -6.69 7.38 -10.92
N ARG A 181 -7.54 6.82 -10.05
CA ARG A 181 -8.67 7.57 -9.47
C ARG A 181 -8.21 8.76 -8.63
N VAL A 182 -7.16 8.59 -7.83
CA VAL A 182 -6.54 9.67 -7.04
C VAL A 182 -6.05 10.80 -7.93
N MET A 183 -5.23 10.48 -8.94
CA MET A 183 -4.64 11.46 -9.85
C MET A 183 -5.72 12.20 -10.68
N LEU A 184 -6.70 11.46 -11.21
CA LEU A 184 -7.81 12.03 -11.99
C LEU A 184 -8.77 12.88 -11.15
N ALA A 185 -8.83 12.67 -9.84
CA ALA A 185 -9.56 13.52 -8.91
C ALA A 185 -8.76 14.78 -8.51
N GLY A 186 -7.54 14.95 -9.03
CA GLY A 186 -6.70 16.14 -8.80
C GLY A 186 -5.95 16.14 -7.48
N TYR A 187 -5.86 14.99 -6.79
CA TYR A 187 -5.06 14.90 -5.56
C TYR A 187 -3.57 14.70 -5.91
N PRO A 188 -2.67 15.59 -5.44
CA PRO A 188 -1.24 15.39 -5.57
C PRO A 188 -0.81 14.11 -4.86
N PHE A 189 0.20 13.42 -5.45
CA PHE A 189 0.75 12.19 -4.90
C PHE A 189 2.25 12.37 -4.59
N PRO A 190 2.59 13.14 -3.54
CA PRO A 190 3.97 13.48 -3.23
C PRO A 190 4.76 12.26 -2.78
N PHE A 191 6.06 12.30 -3.07
CA PHE A 191 7.03 11.26 -2.79
C PHE A 191 7.98 11.68 -1.67
N LEU A 192 8.01 10.90 -0.59
CA LEU A 192 9.03 11.01 0.46
C LEU A 192 10.20 10.07 0.11
N ASN A 193 11.32 10.64 -0.33
CA ASN A 193 12.48 9.84 -0.76
C ASN A 193 13.29 9.29 0.42
N GLU A 194 12.63 8.51 1.28
CA GLU A 194 13.21 7.75 2.37
C GLU A 194 12.81 6.28 2.24
N SER A 195 13.77 5.36 2.37
CA SER A 195 13.50 3.91 2.33
C SER A 195 12.88 3.45 3.65
N LEU A 196 11.57 3.55 3.74
CA LEU A 196 10.79 3.29 4.95
C LEU A 196 10.05 1.94 4.92
N VAL A 197 10.20 1.18 3.84
CA VAL A 197 9.61 -0.16 3.66
C VAL A 197 10.69 -1.10 3.15
N ASN A 198 10.70 -2.33 3.63
CA ASN A 198 11.44 -3.43 3.03
C ASN A 198 10.43 -4.34 2.31
N TYR A 199 10.47 -4.30 0.99
CA TYR A 199 9.62 -5.09 0.13
C TYR A 199 10.26 -6.44 -0.16
N ARG A 200 9.56 -7.53 0.19
CA ARG A 200 10.09 -8.88 0.06
C ARG A 200 9.86 -9.45 -1.34
N TRP A 201 10.97 -9.86 -1.97
CA TRP A 201 10.96 -10.54 -3.26
C TRP A 201 11.17 -12.05 -3.06
N HIS A 202 10.11 -12.85 -3.26
CA HIS A 202 10.12 -14.30 -3.10
C HIS A 202 9.21 -14.97 -4.13
N ASP A 203 9.31 -16.30 -4.26
CA ASP A 203 8.63 -17.03 -5.35
C ASP A 203 7.12 -17.19 -5.14
N GLU A 204 6.66 -17.17 -3.88
CA GLU A 204 5.24 -17.29 -3.54
C GLU A 204 4.46 -15.97 -3.63
N MET A 205 5.11 -14.85 -3.92
CA MET A 205 4.44 -13.55 -4.05
C MET A 205 3.44 -13.55 -5.23
N GLY A 206 2.28 -12.92 -5.01
CA GLY A 206 1.19 -12.91 -5.98
C GLY A 206 1.58 -12.41 -7.37
N THR A 207 2.39 -11.37 -7.44
CA THR A 207 2.87 -10.77 -8.70
C THR A 207 3.67 -11.77 -9.55
N LYS A 208 4.51 -12.62 -8.93
CA LYS A 208 5.25 -13.65 -9.66
C LYS A 208 4.36 -14.83 -10.04
N LYS A 209 3.61 -15.34 -9.07
CA LYS A 209 2.81 -16.55 -9.20
C LYS A 209 1.72 -16.46 -10.28
N TYR A 210 1.15 -15.27 -10.42
CA TYR A 210 0.02 -15.00 -11.33
C TYR A 210 0.38 -14.05 -12.47
N TRP A 211 1.67 -13.95 -12.84
CA TRP A 211 2.16 -12.96 -13.80
C TRP A 211 1.32 -12.80 -15.08
N PRO A 212 0.90 -13.88 -15.80
CA PRO A 212 0.08 -13.72 -17.00
C PRO A 212 -1.28 -13.05 -16.74
N ALA A 213 -1.90 -13.35 -15.59
CA ALA A 213 -3.17 -12.73 -15.20
C ALA A 213 -2.96 -11.28 -14.75
N VAL A 214 -1.87 -10.99 -14.05
CA VAL A 214 -1.45 -9.63 -13.68
C VAL A 214 -1.27 -8.77 -14.92
N GLU A 215 -0.54 -9.25 -15.93
CA GLU A 215 -0.29 -8.53 -17.17
C GLU A 215 -1.59 -8.26 -17.96
N GLN A 216 -2.46 -9.24 -18.04
CA GLN A 216 -3.76 -9.07 -18.70
C GLN A 216 -4.61 -8.01 -17.98
N GLU A 217 -4.73 -8.09 -16.65
CA GLU A 217 -5.51 -7.16 -15.85
C GLU A 217 -4.89 -5.75 -15.88
N TYR A 218 -3.55 -5.65 -15.89
CA TYR A 218 -2.83 -4.40 -16.06
C TYR A 218 -3.25 -3.68 -17.35
N ASN A 219 -3.26 -4.40 -18.48
CA ASN A 219 -3.65 -3.83 -19.77
C ASN A 219 -5.12 -3.36 -19.77
N ILE A 220 -6.02 -4.11 -19.14
CA ILE A 220 -7.44 -3.74 -19.00
C ILE A 220 -7.57 -2.49 -18.13
N THR A 221 -6.91 -2.45 -16.98
CA THR A 221 -6.95 -1.31 -16.07
C THR A 221 -6.37 -0.06 -16.71
N GLN A 222 -5.24 -0.19 -17.41
CA GLN A 222 -4.62 0.92 -18.14
C GLN A 222 -5.55 1.46 -19.22
N ALA A 223 -6.15 0.59 -20.04
CA ALA A 223 -7.10 0.99 -21.10
C ALA A 223 -8.33 1.72 -20.55
N ARG A 224 -8.83 1.32 -19.36
CA ARG A 224 -9.95 1.98 -18.67
C ARG A 224 -9.72 3.48 -18.45
N TYR A 225 -8.47 3.88 -18.20
CA TYR A 225 -8.11 5.25 -17.81
C TYR A 225 -7.39 6.03 -18.92
N GLN A 226 -6.92 5.39 -19.98
CA GLN A 226 -6.01 5.94 -20.98
C GLN A 226 -6.43 7.31 -21.52
N ASP A 227 -7.68 7.47 -21.96
CA ASP A 227 -8.15 8.71 -22.60
C ASP A 227 -8.20 9.86 -21.59
N ARG A 228 -8.82 9.63 -20.44
CA ARG A 228 -8.96 10.65 -19.37
C ARG A 228 -7.60 11.06 -18.82
N PHE A 229 -6.71 10.09 -18.67
CA PHE A 229 -5.35 10.33 -18.14
C PHE A 229 -4.49 11.09 -19.15
N SER A 230 -4.59 10.78 -20.45
CA SER A 230 -3.91 11.52 -21.51
C SER A 230 -4.39 12.97 -21.61
N GLN A 231 -5.69 13.22 -21.44
CA GLN A 231 -6.25 14.58 -21.38
C GLN A 231 -5.71 15.36 -20.18
N MET A 232 -5.66 14.74 -19.00
CA MET A 232 -5.09 15.34 -17.80
C MET A 232 -3.61 15.73 -18.01
N LEU A 233 -2.80 14.84 -18.60
CA LEU A 233 -1.39 15.10 -18.89
C LEU A 233 -1.20 16.24 -19.90
N GLY A 234 -2.07 16.33 -20.90
CA GLY A 234 -2.08 17.44 -21.86
C GLY A 234 -2.29 18.81 -21.19
N GLY A 235 -3.19 18.86 -20.20
CA GLY A 235 -3.43 20.07 -19.40
C GLY A 235 -2.30 20.46 -18.44
N LEU A 236 -1.45 19.52 -18.04
CA LEU A 236 -0.28 19.81 -17.18
C LEU A 236 0.95 20.32 -17.98
N SER A 237 0.92 20.22 -19.30
CA SER A 237 2.01 20.61 -20.20
C SER A 237 1.80 22.00 -20.83
N SER A 238 0.65 22.59 -20.63
CA SER A 238 0.27 23.96 -21.04
C SER A 238 0.44 24.95 -19.88
#